data_0d43701a4c053f2f1e478d6941734162
#
_entry.id   0d43701a4c053f2f1e478d6941734162
#
_cell.length_a   1.000
_cell.length_b   1.000
_cell.length_c   1.000
_cell.angle_alpha   90.00
_cell.angle_beta   90.00
_cell.angle_gamma   90.00
#
_symmetry.space_group_name_H-M   'P 1'
#
loop_
_entity.id
_entity.type
_entity.pdbx_description
1 polymer ?
#
loop_
_entity_poly.entity_id
_entity_poly.type
_entity_poly.pdbx_seq_one_letter_code
_entity_poly.pdbx_strand_id
1 'polypeptide(L)'
;MAKYLLLKHYRGGPERTDYGTIPMSDWSPQEVSDHIAFMNHVADDLRERGEYVDGQALSPDGTFVRYDGPGKPPVTDGPFAETKDLIAGWMVIDVESEGRAHEAAAYLSSAPGKGGEPIQEWIEVRPFLEEPKFVTD
;
A
#
# COMPACT_ATOMS: atom_id res chain seq x y z
N MET A 1 15.84 3.78 15.07
CA MET A 1 14.82 3.14 14.23
C MET A 1 14.71 3.89 12.93
N ALA A 2 14.35 3.21 11.88
CA ALA A 2 14.24 3.82 10.57
C ALA A 2 12.84 3.65 10.02
N LYS A 3 12.38 4.63 9.24
CA LYS A 3 11.03 4.60 8.70
C LYS A 3 11.02 4.04 7.30
N TYR A 4 9.99 3.24 7.04
CA TYR A 4 9.76 2.63 5.74
C TYR A 4 8.32 2.85 5.35
N LEU A 5 8.11 3.01 4.06
CA LEU A 5 6.76 3.09 3.49
C LEU A 5 6.46 1.73 2.87
N LEU A 6 5.36 1.14 3.28
CA LEU A 6 4.87 -0.10 2.69
C LEU A 6 3.73 0.26 1.76
N LEU A 7 3.83 -0.16 0.51
CA LEU A 7 2.82 0.16 -0.50
C LEU A 7 2.16 -1.11 -0.97
N LYS A 8 0.85 -1.12 -0.86
CA LYS A 8 0.02 -2.21 -1.34
C LYS A 8 -0.54 -1.76 -2.68
N HIS A 9 -0.49 -2.62 -3.67
CA HIS A 9 -0.95 -2.28 -5.02
C HIS A 9 -2.21 -3.06 -5.35
N TYR A 10 -3.15 -2.45 -6.06
CA TYR A 10 -4.24 -3.18 -6.68
C TYR A 10 -3.70 -3.96 -7.86
N ARG A 11 -2.69 -3.39 -8.50
CA ARG A 11 -2.05 -4.00 -9.65
C ARG A 11 -0.62 -3.52 -9.70
N GLY A 12 0.28 -4.40 -10.00
CA GLY A 12 1.69 -4.03 -10.07
C GLY A 12 2.57 -5.06 -9.42
N GLY A 13 3.81 -4.68 -9.16
CA GLY A 13 4.79 -5.57 -8.58
C GLY A 13 5.52 -6.37 -9.64
N PRO A 14 6.41 -7.27 -9.24
CA PRO A 14 7.28 -7.99 -10.17
C PRO A 14 6.56 -8.75 -11.27
N GLU A 15 5.40 -9.29 -10.98
CA GLU A 15 4.68 -10.08 -11.96
C GLU A 15 3.59 -9.32 -12.67
N ARG A 16 3.30 -8.12 -12.22
CA ARG A 16 2.28 -7.27 -12.80
C ARG A 16 0.93 -7.96 -12.97
N THR A 17 0.58 -8.77 -12.00
CA THR A 17 -0.69 -9.47 -12.02
C THR A 17 -1.65 -8.85 -11.03
N ASP A 18 -2.92 -9.13 -11.22
CA ASP A 18 -3.92 -8.79 -10.22
C ASP A 18 -3.80 -9.85 -9.14
N TYR A 19 -3.60 -9.44 -7.93
CA TYR A 19 -3.27 -10.30 -6.83
C TYR A 19 -4.15 -11.53 -6.75
N GLY A 20 -3.51 -12.69 -6.88
CA GLY A 20 -4.21 -13.93 -6.72
C GLY A 20 -5.27 -14.16 -7.76
N THR A 21 -5.32 -13.34 -8.78
CA THR A 21 -6.19 -13.55 -9.90
C THR A 21 -7.68 -13.39 -9.66
N ILE A 22 -8.14 -13.32 -8.43
CA ILE A 22 -9.57 -13.10 -8.16
C ILE A 22 -9.75 -11.73 -7.54
N PRO A 23 -10.35 -10.80 -8.29
CA PRO A 23 -10.54 -9.43 -7.79
C PRO A 23 -11.40 -9.41 -6.53
N MET A 24 -11.13 -8.47 -5.65
CA MET A 24 -11.88 -8.33 -4.41
C MET A 24 -13.38 -8.16 -4.67
N SER A 25 -13.74 -7.60 -5.82
CA SER A 25 -15.15 -7.46 -6.17
C SER A 25 -15.86 -8.81 -6.30
N ASP A 26 -15.12 -9.89 -6.47
CA ASP A 26 -15.69 -11.23 -6.59
C ASP A 26 -15.64 -12.00 -5.27
N TRP A 27 -15.20 -11.36 -4.21
CA TRP A 27 -15.18 -12.01 -2.90
C TRP A 27 -16.54 -11.89 -2.23
N SER A 28 -16.85 -12.82 -1.33
CA SER A 28 -18.05 -12.70 -0.52
C SER A 28 -17.89 -11.57 0.50
N PRO A 29 -19.00 -11.04 1.03
CA PRO A 29 -18.89 -10.02 2.07
C PRO A 29 -18.10 -10.49 3.28
N GLN A 30 -18.18 -11.78 3.62
CA GLN A 30 -17.42 -12.32 4.75
C GLN A 30 -15.92 -12.34 4.44
N GLU A 31 -15.55 -12.68 3.22
CA GLU A 31 -14.13 -12.68 2.83
C GLU A 31 -13.55 -11.26 2.88
N VAL A 32 -14.31 -10.27 2.44
CA VAL A 32 -13.88 -8.87 2.52
C VAL A 32 -13.73 -8.45 3.99
N SER A 33 -14.71 -8.82 4.81
CA SER A 33 -14.68 -8.48 6.24
C SER A 33 -13.48 -9.12 6.94
N ASP A 34 -13.19 -10.37 6.62
CA ASP A 34 -12.07 -11.08 7.23
C ASP A 34 -10.74 -10.45 6.82
N HIS A 35 -10.65 -10.03 5.58
CA HIS A 35 -9.44 -9.35 5.08
C HIS A 35 -9.21 -8.04 5.84
N ILE A 36 -10.25 -7.24 5.95
CA ILE A 36 -10.16 -5.95 6.65
C ILE A 36 -9.82 -6.16 8.12
N ALA A 37 -10.44 -7.16 8.75
CA ALA A 37 -10.15 -7.47 10.15
C ALA A 37 -8.68 -7.85 10.33
N PHE A 38 -8.13 -8.62 9.39
CA PHE A 38 -6.73 -9.01 9.44
C PHE A 38 -5.82 -7.79 9.30
N MET A 39 -6.13 -6.90 8.36
CA MET A 39 -5.32 -5.70 8.17
C MET A 39 -5.32 -4.83 9.43
N ASN A 40 -6.47 -4.71 10.07
CA ASN A 40 -6.56 -3.96 11.33
C ASN A 40 -5.76 -4.65 12.44
N HIS A 41 -5.77 -5.98 12.45
CA HIS A 41 -5.02 -6.74 13.43
C HIS A 41 -3.51 -6.52 13.25
N VAL A 42 -3.03 -6.50 12.01
CA VAL A 42 -1.62 -6.22 11.74
C VAL A 42 -1.25 -4.83 12.26
N ALA A 43 -2.09 -3.83 12.00
CA ALA A 43 -1.83 -2.48 12.48
C ALA A 43 -1.78 -2.44 14.00
N ASP A 44 -2.68 -3.16 14.67
CA ASP A 44 -2.70 -3.20 16.12
C ASP A 44 -1.46 -3.87 16.68
N ASP A 45 -1.02 -4.97 16.08
CA ASP A 45 0.21 -5.64 16.51
C ASP A 45 1.42 -4.72 16.38
N LEU A 46 1.52 -4.04 15.26
CA LEU A 46 2.62 -3.10 15.04
C LEU A 46 2.56 -1.93 16.00
N ARG A 47 1.34 -1.49 16.33
CA ARG A 47 1.16 -0.41 17.29
C ARG A 47 1.65 -0.84 18.68
N GLU A 48 1.33 -2.05 19.08
CA GLU A 48 1.78 -2.57 20.36
C GLU A 48 3.30 -2.66 20.44
N ARG A 49 3.94 -2.88 19.32
CA ARG A 49 5.41 -2.95 19.26
C ARG A 49 6.05 -1.57 19.12
N GLY A 50 5.25 -0.53 19.02
CA GLY A 50 5.76 0.82 18.81
C GLY A 50 6.30 1.06 17.41
N GLU A 51 5.88 0.23 16.47
CA GLU A 51 6.39 0.29 15.09
C GLU A 51 5.43 0.96 14.10
N TYR A 52 4.17 1.06 14.43
CA TYR A 52 3.17 1.64 13.51
C TYR A 52 3.18 3.15 13.61
N VAL A 53 3.26 3.84 12.48
CA VAL A 53 3.18 5.30 12.44
C VAL A 53 1.83 5.75 11.90
N ASP A 54 1.45 5.29 10.71
CA ASP A 54 0.18 5.66 10.10
C ASP A 54 -0.08 4.77 8.90
N GLY A 55 -1.30 4.77 8.40
CA GLY A 55 -1.65 4.01 7.22
C GLY A 55 -3.08 4.25 6.80
N GLN A 56 -3.37 3.99 5.52
CA GLN A 56 -4.69 4.22 4.97
C GLN A 56 -4.89 3.41 3.70
N ALA A 57 -6.07 2.85 3.55
CA ALA A 57 -6.49 2.25 2.29
C ALA A 57 -6.91 3.35 1.32
N LEU A 58 -6.74 3.11 0.04
CA LEU A 58 -7.06 4.09 -0.99
C LEU A 58 -8.11 3.54 -1.94
N SER A 59 -8.92 4.44 -2.48
CA SER A 59 -9.85 4.08 -3.55
C SER A 59 -9.05 3.75 -4.80
N PRO A 60 -9.54 2.86 -5.66
CA PRO A 60 -8.87 2.58 -6.93
C PRO A 60 -8.98 3.73 -7.92
N ASP A 61 -9.89 4.67 -7.68
CA ASP A 61 -10.07 5.80 -8.58
C ASP A 61 -9.09 6.90 -8.25
N GLY A 62 -8.33 7.32 -9.21
CA GLY A 62 -7.36 8.39 -8.99
C GLY A 62 -7.15 9.18 -10.27
N THR A 63 -6.57 10.35 -10.14
CA THR A 63 -6.32 11.24 -11.27
C THR A 63 -4.89 11.72 -11.19
N PHE A 64 -4.20 11.67 -12.31
CA PHE A 64 -2.88 12.29 -12.41
C PHE A 64 -3.07 13.74 -12.80
N VAL A 65 -2.29 14.62 -12.21
CA VAL A 65 -2.42 16.06 -12.45
C VAL A 65 -1.02 16.64 -12.69
N ARG A 66 -0.91 17.51 -13.66
CA ARG A 66 0.36 18.14 -14.00
C ARG A 66 0.16 19.65 -14.19
N TYR A 67 1.14 20.42 -13.76
CA TYR A 67 1.15 21.87 -13.99
C TYR A 67 1.31 22.16 -15.47
N ASP A 68 0.57 23.10 -16.01
CA ASP A 68 0.58 23.41 -17.41
C ASP A 68 1.00 24.87 -17.73
N GLY A 69 1.44 25.60 -16.74
CA GLY A 69 1.92 26.96 -16.96
C GLY A 69 1.08 28.00 -16.23
N PRO A 70 1.61 29.24 -16.12
CA PRO A 70 0.92 30.29 -15.39
C PRO A 70 -0.44 30.60 -15.98
N GLY A 71 -1.44 30.67 -15.13
CA GLY A 71 -2.78 31.03 -15.55
C GLY A 71 -3.53 29.95 -16.32
N LYS A 72 -2.94 28.77 -16.49
CA LYS A 72 -3.61 27.68 -17.19
C LYS A 72 -4.15 26.67 -16.19
N PRO A 73 -5.26 26.00 -16.51
CA PRO A 73 -5.74 24.93 -15.63
C PRO A 73 -4.78 23.76 -15.63
N PRO A 74 -4.76 22.97 -14.59
CA PRO A 74 -3.91 21.77 -14.58
C PRO A 74 -4.30 20.80 -15.68
N VAL A 75 -3.32 20.08 -16.17
CA VAL A 75 -3.59 18.94 -17.08
C VAL A 75 -3.95 17.76 -16.21
N THR A 76 -5.00 17.04 -16.56
CA THR A 76 -5.43 15.88 -15.79
C THR A 76 -5.55 14.66 -16.67
N ASP A 77 -5.30 13.50 -16.05
CA ASP A 77 -5.47 12.21 -16.69
C ASP A 77 -6.08 11.27 -15.66
N GLY A 78 -7.22 10.75 -15.92
CA GLY A 78 -7.96 9.90 -15.01
C GLY A 78 -9.42 10.17 -15.08
N PRO A 79 -10.18 9.47 -14.23
CA PRO A 79 -9.77 8.63 -13.12
C PRO A 79 -9.26 7.25 -13.52
N PHE A 80 -9.32 6.91 -14.78
CA PHE A 80 -8.92 5.58 -15.23
C PHE A 80 -7.71 5.65 -16.14
N ALA A 81 -6.64 6.21 -15.60
CA ALA A 81 -5.37 6.24 -16.33
C ALA A 81 -4.95 4.81 -16.65
N GLU A 82 -4.64 4.60 -17.94
CA GLU A 82 -4.44 3.27 -18.38
C GLU A 82 -3.32 2.53 -17.82
N THR A 83 -2.38 3.14 -17.31
CA THR A 83 -1.25 2.42 -17.13
C THR A 83 -0.99 2.08 -15.84
N LYS A 84 -1.22 1.27 -15.18
CA LYS A 84 -0.55 1.11 -14.40
C LYS A 84 -0.52 0.53 -13.18
N ASP A 85 0.36 0.77 -12.36
CA ASP A 85 0.41 0.31 -10.98
C ASP A 85 -0.60 1.16 -10.22
N LEU A 86 -1.58 0.53 -9.65
CA LEU A 86 -2.59 1.24 -8.87
C LEU A 86 -2.36 0.92 -7.41
N ILE A 87 -2.02 1.94 -6.64
CA ILE A 87 -1.72 1.77 -5.22
C ILE A 87 -3.03 1.64 -4.45
N ALA A 88 -3.16 0.55 -3.71
CA ALA A 88 -4.37 0.26 -2.94
C ALA A 88 -4.32 0.79 -1.53
N GLY A 89 -3.13 1.05 -1.01
CA GLY A 89 -2.99 1.56 0.34
C GLY A 89 -1.53 1.74 0.70
N TRP A 90 -1.30 2.36 1.83
CA TRP A 90 0.05 2.64 2.31
C TRP A 90 0.08 2.52 3.83
N MET A 91 1.26 2.20 4.34
CA MET A 91 1.50 2.14 5.77
C MET A 91 2.92 2.62 6.03
N VAL A 92 3.09 3.46 7.02
CA VAL A 92 4.40 3.91 7.45
C VAL A 92 4.74 3.20 8.75
N ILE A 93 5.90 2.58 8.80
CA ILE A 93 6.39 1.90 10.00
C ILE A 93 7.75 2.46 10.37
N ASP A 94 8.09 2.37 11.65
CA ASP A 94 9.37 2.79 12.19
C ASP A 94 9.97 1.59 12.90
N VAL A 95 10.96 0.99 12.30
CA VAL A 95 11.47 -0.31 12.74
C VAL A 95 12.98 -0.31 12.91
N GLU A 96 13.48 -1.34 13.57
CA GLU A 96 14.90 -1.40 13.92
C GLU A 96 15.80 -1.74 12.75
N SER A 97 15.28 -2.36 11.70
CA SER A 97 16.10 -2.79 10.58
C SER A 97 15.28 -2.99 9.33
N GLU A 98 15.94 -3.05 8.19
CA GLU A 98 15.29 -3.37 6.93
C GLU A 98 14.70 -4.77 6.97
N GLY A 99 15.40 -5.70 7.61
CA GLY A 99 14.87 -7.07 7.77
C GLY A 99 13.53 -7.07 8.51
N ARG A 100 13.41 -6.23 9.54
CA ARG A 100 12.15 -6.14 10.25
C ARG A 100 11.05 -5.53 9.36
N ALA A 101 11.41 -4.56 8.51
CA ALA A 101 10.45 -4.00 7.57
C ALA A 101 9.95 -5.07 6.60
N HIS A 102 10.83 -5.95 6.14
CA HIS A 102 10.44 -7.05 5.27
C HIS A 102 9.51 -8.03 5.98
N GLU A 103 9.76 -8.31 7.24
CA GLU A 103 8.86 -9.17 8.02
C GLU A 103 7.47 -8.57 8.14
N ALA A 104 7.40 -7.26 8.39
CA ALA A 104 6.13 -6.58 8.51
C ALA A 104 5.38 -6.62 7.17
N ALA A 105 6.10 -6.42 6.06
CA ALA A 105 5.50 -6.49 4.73
C ALA A 105 4.97 -7.90 4.43
N ALA A 106 5.74 -8.93 4.78
CA ALA A 106 5.30 -10.31 4.59
C ALA A 106 4.05 -10.61 5.43
N TYR A 107 3.98 -10.05 6.61
CA TYR A 107 2.82 -10.20 7.47
C TYR A 107 1.58 -9.59 6.80
N LEU A 108 1.70 -8.39 6.24
CA LEU A 108 0.60 -7.78 5.49
C LEU A 108 0.21 -8.65 4.30
N SER A 109 1.18 -9.21 3.60
CA SER A 109 0.96 -10.01 2.41
C SER A 109 0.25 -11.33 2.71
N SER A 110 0.22 -11.75 3.96
CA SER A 110 -0.44 -12.99 4.34
C SER A 110 -1.93 -12.82 4.60
N ALA A 111 -2.47 -11.63 4.38
CA ALA A 111 -3.89 -11.38 4.62
C ALA A 111 -4.76 -12.36 3.82
N PRO A 112 -5.85 -12.84 4.42
CA PRO A 112 -6.71 -13.79 3.73
C PRO A 112 -7.50 -13.12 2.62
N GLY A 113 -7.72 -13.86 1.55
CA GLY A 113 -8.52 -13.41 0.43
C GLY A 113 -9.62 -14.40 0.13
N LYS A 114 -9.85 -14.64 -1.16
CA LYS A 114 -10.86 -15.57 -1.59
C LYS A 114 -10.59 -16.95 -1.01
N GLY A 115 -11.61 -17.56 -0.42
CA GLY A 115 -11.48 -18.88 0.19
C GLY A 115 -10.69 -18.89 1.49
N GLY A 116 -10.36 -17.71 2.03
CA GLY A 116 -9.59 -17.63 3.26
C GLY A 116 -8.11 -17.88 3.09
N GLU A 117 -7.65 -18.07 1.86
CA GLU A 117 -6.24 -18.33 1.59
C GLU A 117 -5.44 -17.05 1.60
N PRO A 118 -4.18 -17.08 2.03
CA PRO A 118 -3.34 -15.88 1.98
C PRO A 118 -3.22 -15.37 0.54
N ILE A 119 -3.36 -14.07 0.38
CA ILE A 119 -3.30 -13.47 -0.95
C ILE A 119 -1.90 -13.55 -1.53
N GLN A 120 -0.89 -13.40 -0.70
CA GLN A 120 0.51 -13.38 -1.13
C GLN A 120 0.79 -12.30 -2.16
N GLU A 121 0.17 -11.15 -1.98
CA GLU A 121 0.42 -10.02 -2.86
C GLU A 121 1.78 -9.41 -2.59
N TRP A 122 2.35 -8.78 -3.60
CA TRP A 122 3.61 -8.08 -3.43
C TRP A 122 3.37 -6.77 -2.69
N ILE A 123 4.14 -6.55 -1.63
CA ILE A 123 4.12 -5.27 -0.91
C ILE A 123 5.44 -4.59 -1.22
N GLU A 124 5.37 -3.38 -1.72
CA GLU A 124 6.57 -2.62 -2.00
C GLU A 124 7.09 -1.99 -0.71
N VAL A 125 8.36 -2.16 -0.41
CA VAL A 125 8.98 -1.61 0.79
C VAL A 125 9.97 -0.55 0.35
N ARG A 126 9.76 0.68 0.77
CA ARG A 126 10.62 1.79 0.37
C ARG A 126 11.13 2.53 1.59
N PRO A 127 12.44 2.64 1.75
CA PRO A 127 12.96 3.44 2.85
C PRO A 127 12.71 4.92 2.59
N PHE A 128 12.48 5.67 3.66
CA PHE A 128 12.39 7.12 3.54
C PHE A 128 13.80 7.65 3.33
N LEU A 129 13.92 8.75 2.61
CA LEU A 129 15.19 9.44 2.53
C LEU A 129 15.52 9.96 3.93
N GLU A 130 16.75 9.75 4.35
CA GLU A 130 17.15 10.26 5.63
C GLU A 130 17.39 11.71 5.47
N GLU A 131 17.41 12.40 6.57
CA GLU A 131 17.69 13.77 6.56
C GLU A 131 17.28 14.51 5.35
N PRO A 132 16.54 15.48 5.45
CA PRO A 132 16.00 16.20 4.30
C PRO A 132 17.10 16.86 3.49
N LYS A 133 17.67 16.13 2.59
CA LYS A 133 18.73 16.63 1.74
C LYS A 133 18.24 17.74 0.83
N PHE A 134 16.97 17.75 0.52
CA PHE A 134 16.40 18.75 -0.36
C PHE A 134 15.35 19.60 0.35
N VAL A 135 15.19 19.40 1.64
CA VAL A 135 14.30 20.20 2.45
C VAL A 135 15.19 20.94 3.42
N THR A 136 15.25 22.24 3.31
CA THR A 136 16.11 22.98 4.19
C THR A 136 15.29 23.74 5.16
N ASP A 137 15.82 23.91 6.28
CA ASP A 137 15.16 24.67 7.34
C ASP A 137 15.59 26.06 7.36
#